data_4813da3cbbc6784e742fafc6f6325229
#
_entry.id   4813da3cbbc6784e742fafc6f6325229
#
_cell.length_a   1.000
_cell.length_b   1.000
_cell.length_c   1.000
_cell.angle_alpha   90.00
_cell.angle_beta   90.00
_cell.angle_gamma   90.00
#
_symmetry.space_group_name_H-M   'P 1'
#
loop_
_entity.id
_entity.type
_entity.pdbx_description
1 polymer ?
#
loop_
_entity_poly.entity_id
_entity_poly.type
_entity_poly.pdbx_seq_one_letter_code
_entity_poly.pdbx_strand_id
1 'polypeptide(L)'
;MSIAAPFTVAVLGGFTYLYIAGSLHSGDDGIWRFWLIYLAALLYISTFFTLGLLVSVLTQRTATALLVSLMVWIAWILLVPNVAPVVAGLLAPAPGRQIIESEKRVIDQEFQLLMEASRQRRNSTQADYEKLQKETEERKSKLDKFYQDKTNAQISLGENLARLSPSACSLFAMTRLAGTGPALFEQFHNSLTRYQEQHQEYRNDFWRSGKVQYQQETGRMEVTDEDWFQADDLPRFRMFEEGLTESVDAALFDVLLLLIYNAVFFMLSYMFFLRYDAT
;
A
#
# COMPACT_ATOMS: atom_id res chain seq x y z
N MET A 1 33.82 9.27 3.15
CA MET A 1 34.01 7.95 3.78
C MET A 1 33.61 7.88 5.26
N SER A 2 33.57 9.02 5.99
CA SER A 2 33.34 9.01 7.44
C SER A 2 31.94 8.59 7.91
N ILE A 3 30.87 8.80 7.12
CA ILE A 3 29.47 8.51 7.55
C ILE A 3 29.04 7.07 7.19
N ALA A 4 29.53 6.53 6.09
CA ALA A 4 29.14 5.19 5.66
C ALA A 4 29.62 4.09 6.63
N ALA A 5 30.80 4.25 7.23
CA ALA A 5 31.36 3.26 8.15
C ALA A 5 30.53 3.08 9.45
N PRO A 6 30.20 4.14 10.22
CA PRO A 6 29.36 3.99 11.40
C PRO A 6 27.94 3.54 11.06
N PHE A 7 27.38 3.96 9.92
CA PHE A 7 26.10 3.47 9.44
C PHE A 7 26.13 1.96 9.18
N THR A 8 27.14 1.47 8.46
CA THR A 8 27.32 0.04 8.18
C THR A 8 27.44 -0.78 9.47
N VAL A 9 28.23 -0.30 10.45
CA VAL A 9 28.38 -0.97 11.75
C VAL A 9 27.05 -1.04 12.49
N ALA A 10 26.28 0.06 12.50
CA ALA A 10 24.98 0.09 13.17
C ALA A 10 23.98 -0.86 12.50
N VAL A 11 23.94 -0.90 11.16
CA VAL A 11 23.05 -1.78 10.40
C VAL A 11 23.42 -3.26 10.59
N LEU A 12 24.72 -3.60 10.55
CA LEU A 12 25.18 -4.96 10.83
C LEU A 12 24.89 -5.39 12.27
N GLY A 13 25.06 -4.48 13.24
CA GLY A 13 24.68 -4.75 14.62
C GLY A 13 23.18 -5.01 14.78
N GLY A 14 22.33 -4.20 14.14
CA GLY A 14 20.88 -4.41 14.10
C GLY A 14 20.49 -5.73 13.44
N PHE A 15 21.12 -6.07 12.32
CA PHE A 15 20.91 -7.34 11.64
C PHE A 15 21.27 -8.54 12.53
N THR A 16 22.43 -8.49 13.18
CA THR A 16 22.88 -9.52 14.10
C THR A 16 21.90 -9.71 15.26
N TYR A 17 21.41 -8.60 15.80
CA TYR A 17 20.40 -8.61 16.86
C TYR A 17 19.09 -9.28 16.41
N LEU A 18 18.55 -8.89 15.24
CA LEU A 18 17.31 -9.45 14.68
C LEU A 18 17.46 -10.94 14.36
N TYR A 19 18.63 -11.34 13.88
CA TYR A 19 18.94 -12.75 13.61
C TYR A 19 18.97 -13.59 14.89
N ILE A 20 19.62 -13.10 15.97
CA ILE A 20 19.68 -13.75 17.28
C ILE A 20 18.31 -13.78 17.95
N ALA A 21 17.51 -12.71 17.81
CA ALA A 21 16.16 -12.62 18.36
C ALA A 21 15.15 -13.54 17.67
N GLY A 22 15.55 -14.26 16.59
CA GLY A 22 14.68 -15.15 15.83
C GLY A 22 13.56 -14.46 15.06
N SER A 23 13.63 -13.12 14.97
CA SER A 23 12.63 -12.31 14.24
C SER A 23 12.79 -12.40 12.72
N LEU A 24 13.99 -12.70 12.25
CA LEU A 24 14.25 -13.11 10.87
C LEU A 24 13.99 -14.60 10.77
N HIS A 25 12.76 -14.99 10.43
CA HIS A 25 12.46 -16.38 10.10
C HIS A 25 13.32 -16.78 8.91
N SER A 26 13.91 -17.97 8.99
CA SER A 26 14.85 -18.58 8.04
C SER A 26 14.27 -18.88 6.65
N GLY A 27 13.33 -18.08 6.15
CA GLY A 27 13.02 -18.02 4.73
C GLY A 27 14.11 -17.19 4.05
N ASP A 28 14.71 -17.68 2.98
CA ASP A 28 15.73 -16.98 2.18
C ASP A 28 15.33 -15.55 1.82
N ASP A 29 14.03 -15.26 1.69
CA ASP A 29 13.49 -13.95 1.30
C ASP A 29 13.77 -12.84 2.32
N GLY A 30 13.70 -13.10 3.62
CA GLY A 30 13.91 -12.08 4.66
C GLY A 30 15.35 -11.51 4.67
N ILE A 31 16.33 -12.38 4.43
CA ILE A 31 17.74 -12.00 4.37
C ILE A 31 18.00 -11.18 3.11
N TRP A 32 17.46 -11.59 1.96
CA TRP A 32 17.60 -10.84 0.71
C TRP A 32 16.91 -9.47 0.76
N ARG A 33 15.73 -9.36 1.35
CA ARG A 33 15.03 -8.08 1.59
C ARG A 33 15.90 -7.13 2.42
N PHE A 34 16.51 -7.62 3.48
CA PHE A 34 17.41 -6.83 4.32
C PHE A 34 18.58 -6.27 3.51
N TRP A 35 19.28 -7.09 2.73
CA TRP A 35 20.42 -6.64 1.93
C TRP A 35 20.03 -5.65 0.84
N LEU A 36 18.87 -5.83 0.21
CA LEU A 36 18.36 -4.89 -0.79
C LEU A 36 18.01 -3.54 -0.17
N ILE A 37 17.37 -3.53 1.00
CA ILE A 37 17.07 -2.30 1.74
C ILE A 37 18.37 -1.60 2.15
N TYR A 38 19.36 -2.35 2.62
CA TYR A 38 20.68 -1.80 2.95
C TYR A 38 21.36 -1.16 1.73
N LEU A 39 21.30 -1.81 0.58
CA LEU A 39 21.84 -1.27 -0.68
C LEU A 39 21.11 0.00 -1.11
N ALA A 40 19.79 0.03 -1.01
CA ALA A 40 18.97 1.21 -1.29
C ALA A 40 19.33 2.38 -0.34
N ALA A 41 19.57 2.08 0.95
CA ALA A 41 20.02 3.09 1.92
C ALA A 41 21.41 3.65 1.59
N LEU A 42 22.35 2.82 1.17
CA LEU A 42 23.66 3.28 0.72
C LEU A 42 23.57 4.17 -0.53
N LEU A 43 22.69 3.80 -1.47
CA LEU A 43 22.42 4.59 -2.67
C LEU A 43 21.83 5.96 -2.31
N TYR A 44 20.91 6.01 -1.36
CA TYR A 44 20.35 7.25 -0.83
C TYR A 44 21.43 8.16 -0.20
N ILE A 45 22.29 7.62 0.66
CA ILE A 45 23.41 8.35 1.25
C ILE A 45 24.35 8.89 0.17
N SER A 46 24.66 8.05 -0.85
CA SER A 46 25.47 8.46 -1.99
C SER A 46 24.86 9.62 -2.78
N THR A 47 23.53 9.61 -2.97
CA THR A 47 22.80 10.67 -3.67
C THR A 47 22.93 12.03 -2.96
N PHE A 48 22.77 12.04 -1.62
CA PHE A 48 22.98 13.27 -0.85
C PHE A 48 24.45 13.69 -0.74
N PHE A 49 25.38 12.75 -0.78
CA PHE A 49 26.80 13.04 -0.84
C PHE A 49 27.17 13.72 -2.18
N THR A 50 26.71 13.18 -3.31
CA THR A 50 26.95 13.78 -4.63
C THR A 50 26.27 15.14 -4.79
N LEU A 51 25.08 15.32 -4.21
CA LEU A 51 24.43 16.63 -4.09
C LEU A 51 25.28 17.63 -3.29
N GLY A 52 25.80 17.20 -2.14
CA GLY A 52 26.68 18.04 -1.32
C GLY A 52 27.96 18.46 -2.07
N LEU A 53 28.54 17.54 -2.85
CA LEU A 53 29.66 17.86 -3.75
C LEU A 53 29.26 18.90 -4.79
N LEU A 54 28.11 18.74 -5.44
CA LEU A 54 27.60 19.70 -6.41
C LEU A 54 27.43 21.09 -5.81
N VAL A 55 26.77 21.19 -4.65
CA VAL A 55 26.59 22.49 -3.96
C VAL A 55 27.94 23.09 -3.55
N SER A 56 28.90 22.26 -3.10
CA SER A 56 30.24 22.72 -2.73
C SER A 56 31.01 23.31 -3.90
N VAL A 57 30.89 22.72 -5.09
CA VAL A 57 31.55 23.21 -6.31
C VAL A 57 30.91 24.50 -6.84
N LEU A 58 29.58 24.63 -6.68
CA LEU A 58 28.84 25.82 -7.12
C LEU A 58 29.04 27.03 -6.21
N THR A 59 29.47 26.82 -4.96
CA THR A 59 29.59 27.88 -3.96
C THR A 59 31.06 28.14 -3.57
N GLN A 60 31.46 29.40 -3.65
CA GLN A 60 32.85 29.79 -3.32
C GLN A 60 33.11 29.90 -1.80
N ARG A 61 32.06 29.97 -0.96
CA ARG A 61 32.16 30.16 0.49
C ARG A 61 31.51 28.98 1.20
N THR A 62 32.22 28.39 2.15
CA THR A 62 31.75 27.24 2.96
C THR A 62 30.46 27.54 3.71
N ALA A 63 30.29 28.76 4.25
CA ALA A 63 29.05 29.15 4.93
C ALA A 63 27.85 29.17 4.01
N THR A 64 28.02 29.65 2.75
CA THR A 64 26.96 29.65 1.74
C THR A 64 26.64 28.23 1.28
N ALA A 65 27.67 27.38 1.14
CA ALA A 65 27.47 25.97 0.77
C ALA A 65 26.60 25.23 1.81
N LEU A 66 26.89 25.42 3.09
CA LEU A 66 26.11 24.82 4.16
C LEU A 66 24.67 25.31 4.19
N LEU A 67 24.45 26.62 4.00
CA LEU A 67 23.11 27.21 4.00
C LEU A 67 22.26 26.72 2.82
N VAL A 68 22.85 26.70 1.61
CA VAL A 68 22.18 26.17 0.40
C VAL A 68 21.89 24.69 0.53
N SER A 69 22.85 23.88 1.01
CA SER A 69 22.65 22.45 1.25
C SER A 69 21.49 22.19 2.22
N LEU A 70 21.42 22.98 3.30
CA LEU A 70 20.34 22.88 4.29
C LEU A 70 18.99 23.25 3.68
N MET A 71 18.91 24.34 2.89
CA MET A 71 17.67 24.73 2.20
C MET A 71 17.19 23.66 1.22
N VAL A 72 18.08 23.12 0.42
CA VAL A 72 17.76 22.03 -0.53
C VAL A 72 17.31 20.78 0.22
N TRP A 73 17.98 20.45 1.33
CA TRP A 73 17.61 19.32 2.18
C TRP A 73 16.19 19.47 2.75
N ILE A 74 15.88 20.64 3.33
CA ILE A 74 14.53 20.96 3.84
C ILE A 74 13.49 20.87 2.73
N ALA A 75 13.77 21.46 1.56
CA ALA A 75 12.84 21.44 0.43
C ALA A 75 12.55 20.00 -0.01
N TRP A 76 13.54 19.14 -0.14
CA TRP A 76 13.36 17.79 -0.64
C TRP A 76 12.81 16.80 0.40
N ILE A 77 13.17 16.95 1.66
CA ILE A 77 12.70 16.01 2.69
C ILE A 77 11.35 16.43 3.26
N LEU A 78 11.12 17.74 3.42
CA LEU A 78 9.90 18.23 4.05
C LEU A 78 8.90 18.80 3.04
N LEU A 79 9.32 19.70 2.14
CA LEU A 79 8.39 20.43 1.30
C LEU A 79 7.79 19.54 0.22
N VAL A 80 8.60 18.88 -0.61
CA VAL A 80 8.11 18.11 -1.76
C VAL A 80 7.19 16.97 -1.35
N PRO A 81 7.54 16.07 -0.40
CA PRO A 81 6.66 14.98 -0.01
C PRO A 81 5.35 15.42 0.65
N ASN A 82 5.33 16.56 1.36
CA ASN A 82 4.12 17.07 2.01
C ASN A 82 3.22 17.84 1.05
N VAL A 83 3.78 18.52 0.06
CA VAL A 83 3.02 19.29 -0.94
C VAL A 83 2.46 18.37 -2.03
N ALA A 84 3.16 17.30 -2.38
CA ALA A 84 2.76 16.38 -3.44
C ALA A 84 1.33 15.82 -3.28
N PRO A 85 0.89 15.31 -2.10
CA PRO A 85 -0.49 14.84 -1.93
C PRO A 85 -1.53 15.96 -2.03
N VAL A 86 -1.18 17.18 -1.58
CA VAL A 86 -2.09 18.35 -1.67
C VAL A 86 -2.30 18.74 -3.13
N VAL A 87 -1.23 18.80 -3.92
CA VAL A 87 -1.31 19.09 -5.35
C VAL A 87 -2.06 17.97 -6.09
N ALA A 88 -1.80 16.72 -5.75
CA ALA A 88 -2.54 15.58 -6.32
C ALA A 88 -4.04 15.68 -6.02
N GLY A 89 -4.41 16.07 -4.79
CA GLY A 89 -5.81 16.30 -4.41
C GLY A 89 -6.49 17.43 -5.17
N LEU A 90 -5.74 18.45 -5.58
CA LEU A 90 -6.26 19.55 -6.39
C LEU A 90 -6.41 19.16 -7.88
N LEU A 91 -5.47 18.37 -8.41
CA LEU A 91 -5.46 17.97 -9.82
C LEU A 91 -6.36 16.76 -10.11
N ALA A 92 -6.46 15.83 -9.18
CA ALA A 92 -7.26 14.61 -9.28
C ALA A 92 -8.09 14.44 -8.00
N PRO A 93 -9.17 15.21 -7.81
CA PRO A 93 -9.98 15.13 -6.61
C PRO A 93 -10.68 13.78 -6.50
N ALA A 94 -10.44 13.05 -5.43
CA ALA A 94 -11.17 11.84 -5.07
C ALA A 94 -12.24 12.19 -4.01
N PRO A 95 -13.46 11.66 -4.15
CA PRO A 95 -14.53 11.92 -3.19
C PRO A 95 -14.20 11.34 -1.82
N GLY A 96 -14.58 12.07 -0.77
CA GLY A 96 -14.41 11.58 0.61
C GLY A 96 -15.31 10.38 0.91
N ARG A 97 -14.88 9.53 1.86
CA ARG A 97 -15.64 8.34 2.30
C ARG A 97 -17.10 8.65 2.66
N GLN A 98 -17.38 9.81 3.23
CA GLN A 98 -18.75 10.22 3.58
C GLN A 98 -19.68 10.32 2.38
N ILE A 99 -19.17 10.78 1.22
CA ILE A 99 -19.94 10.85 -0.03
C ILE A 99 -20.27 9.44 -0.51
N ILE A 100 -19.28 8.54 -0.51
CA ILE A 100 -19.45 7.13 -0.91
C ILE A 100 -20.49 6.44 -0.03
N GLU A 101 -20.38 6.60 1.29
CA GLU A 101 -21.32 6.02 2.24
C GLU A 101 -22.75 6.61 2.10
N SER A 102 -22.86 7.89 1.77
CA SER A 102 -24.17 8.52 1.53
C SER A 102 -24.82 7.99 0.27
N GLU A 103 -24.05 7.79 -0.82
CA GLU A 103 -24.58 7.20 -2.05
C GLU A 103 -24.97 5.73 -1.87
N LYS A 104 -24.17 4.95 -1.13
CA LYS A 104 -24.55 3.57 -0.76
C LYS A 104 -25.84 3.53 0.05
N ARG A 105 -26.02 4.44 0.99
CA ARG A 105 -27.27 4.53 1.76
C ARG A 105 -28.47 4.84 0.88
N VAL A 106 -28.33 5.68 -0.14
CA VAL A 106 -29.40 5.95 -1.10
C VAL A 106 -29.77 4.68 -1.88
N ILE A 107 -28.77 3.90 -2.33
CA ILE A 107 -29.00 2.62 -2.99
C ILE A 107 -29.73 1.64 -2.06
N ASP A 108 -29.35 1.60 -0.76
CA ASP A 108 -30.01 0.75 0.23
C ASP A 108 -31.45 1.18 0.51
N GLN A 109 -31.71 2.47 0.58
CA GLN A 109 -33.07 2.98 0.74
C GLN A 109 -33.95 2.66 -0.49
N GLU A 110 -33.42 2.85 -1.70
CA GLU A 110 -34.12 2.46 -2.94
C GLU A 110 -34.44 0.95 -2.93
N PHE A 111 -33.49 0.13 -2.52
CA PHE A 111 -33.70 -1.33 -2.39
C PHE A 111 -34.82 -1.66 -1.41
N GLN A 112 -34.83 -1.04 -0.23
CA GLN A 112 -35.89 -1.24 0.78
C GLN A 112 -37.28 -0.86 0.24
N LEU A 113 -37.39 0.27 -0.45
CA LEU A 113 -38.64 0.71 -1.06
C LEU A 113 -39.12 -0.27 -2.16
N LEU A 114 -38.20 -0.76 -2.98
CA LEU A 114 -38.52 -1.75 -4.02
C LEU A 114 -38.93 -3.10 -3.40
N MET A 115 -38.29 -3.50 -2.30
CA MET A 115 -38.65 -4.71 -1.56
C MET A 115 -40.03 -4.60 -0.91
N GLU A 116 -40.38 -3.47 -0.33
CA GLU A 116 -41.72 -3.22 0.20
C GLU A 116 -42.78 -3.21 -0.88
N ALA A 117 -42.53 -2.54 -1.99
CA ALA A 117 -43.42 -2.54 -3.15
C ALA A 117 -43.62 -3.94 -3.75
N SER A 118 -42.57 -4.76 -3.76
CA SER A 118 -42.63 -6.16 -4.21
C SER A 118 -43.46 -7.02 -3.28
N ARG A 119 -43.34 -6.84 -1.96
CA ARG A 119 -44.17 -7.55 -0.95
C ARG A 119 -45.64 -7.23 -1.06
N GLN A 120 -45.99 -6.02 -1.44
CA GLN A 120 -47.40 -5.61 -1.66
C GLN A 120 -47.98 -6.18 -2.95
N ARG A 121 -47.16 -6.53 -3.93
CA ARG A 121 -47.61 -7.22 -5.15
C ARG A 121 -47.84 -8.69 -4.86
N ARG A 122 -49.09 -9.15 -4.99
CA ARG A 122 -49.56 -10.52 -4.67
C ARG A 122 -48.87 -11.65 -5.49
N ASN A 123 -48.06 -11.34 -6.49
CA ASN A 123 -47.38 -12.25 -7.43
C ASN A 123 -45.85 -12.12 -7.44
N SER A 124 -45.21 -11.57 -6.43
CA SER A 124 -43.75 -11.52 -6.41
C SER A 124 -43.14 -12.90 -6.11
N THR A 125 -42.28 -13.33 -7.00
CA THR A 125 -41.60 -14.63 -6.93
C THR A 125 -40.28 -14.49 -6.21
N GLN A 126 -39.79 -15.56 -5.57
CA GLN A 126 -38.44 -15.61 -4.95
C GLN A 126 -37.34 -15.16 -5.92
N ALA A 127 -37.46 -15.51 -7.19
CA ALA A 127 -36.56 -15.09 -8.26
C ALA A 127 -36.50 -13.57 -8.48
N ASP A 128 -37.62 -12.86 -8.26
CA ASP A 128 -37.64 -11.39 -8.36
C ASP A 128 -36.84 -10.72 -7.23
N TYR A 129 -36.91 -11.29 -6.02
CA TYR A 129 -36.12 -10.82 -4.88
C TYR A 129 -34.62 -11.05 -5.09
N GLU A 130 -34.22 -12.23 -5.54
CA GLU A 130 -32.84 -12.57 -5.83
C GLU A 130 -32.26 -11.67 -6.93
N LYS A 131 -33.06 -11.38 -7.97
CA LYS A 131 -32.66 -10.47 -9.04
C LYS A 131 -32.45 -9.05 -8.52
N LEU A 132 -33.38 -8.52 -7.72
CA LEU A 132 -33.28 -7.18 -7.15
C LEU A 132 -32.06 -7.05 -6.23
N GLN A 133 -31.81 -8.06 -5.41
CA GLN A 133 -30.63 -8.11 -4.54
C GLN A 133 -29.34 -8.09 -5.37
N LYS A 134 -29.28 -8.93 -6.42
CA LYS A 134 -28.11 -9.00 -7.30
C LYS A 134 -27.87 -7.68 -8.04
N GLU A 135 -28.90 -7.04 -8.56
CA GLU A 135 -28.78 -5.73 -9.21
C GLU A 135 -28.28 -4.65 -8.24
N THR A 136 -28.74 -4.68 -7.00
CA THR A 136 -28.31 -3.74 -5.95
C THR A 136 -26.83 -3.94 -5.59
N GLU A 137 -26.41 -5.19 -5.43
CA GLU A 137 -25.01 -5.55 -5.17
C GLU A 137 -24.08 -5.17 -6.33
N GLU A 138 -24.51 -5.40 -7.56
CA GLU A 138 -23.76 -4.98 -8.75
C GLU A 138 -23.61 -3.45 -8.83
N ARG A 139 -24.68 -2.70 -8.50
CA ARG A 139 -24.63 -1.22 -8.45
C ARG A 139 -23.65 -0.72 -7.39
N LYS A 140 -23.67 -1.31 -6.18
CA LYS A 140 -22.71 -0.98 -5.11
C LYS A 140 -21.27 -1.31 -5.52
N SER A 141 -21.05 -2.48 -6.11
CA SER A 141 -19.73 -2.89 -6.59
C SER A 141 -19.18 -1.97 -7.67
N LYS A 142 -20.03 -1.54 -8.63
CA LYS A 142 -19.63 -0.57 -9.65
C LYS A 142 -19.28 0.79 -9.04
N LEU A 143 -20.06 1.22 -8.04
CA LEU A 143 -19.80 2.46 -7.30
C LEU A 143 -18.45 2.38 -6.57
N ASP A 144 -18.20 1.29 -5.85
CA ASP A 144 -16.93 1.07 -5.14
C ASP A 144 -15.73 1.08 -6.09
N LYS A 145 -15.82 0.37 -7.22
CA LYS A 145 -14.76 0.37 -8.23
C LYS A 145 -14.49 1.76 -8.78
N PHE A 146 -15.55 2.50 -9.13
CA PHE A 146 -15.40 3.86 -9.64
C PHE A 146 -14.67 4.79 -8.66
N TYR A 147 -15.00 4.72 -7.37
CA TYR A 147 -14.35 5.53 -6.36
C TYR A 147 -12.94 5.05 -6.02
N GLN A 148 -12.73 3.75 -6.03
CA GLN A 148 -11.40 3.16 -5.85
C GLN A 148 -10.46 3.58 -6.99
N ASP A 149 -10.91 3.54 -8.23
CA ASP A 149 -10.12 3.99 -9.38
C ASP A 149 -9.74 5.48 -9.26
N LYS A 150 -10.67 6.34 -8.82
CA LYS A 150 -10.39 7.75 -8.57
C LYS A 150 -9.39 7.98 -7.45
N THR A 151 -9.54 7.24 -6.36
CA THR A 151 -8.62 7.31 -5.22
C THR A 151 -7.23 6.83 -5.60
N ASN A 152 -7.14 5.73 -6.34
CA ASN A 152 -5.87 5.18 -6.82
C ASN A 152 -5.18 6.14 -7.80
N ALA A 153 -5.94 6.81 -8.68
CA ALA A 153 -5.40 7.82 -9.57
C ALA A 153 -4.82 9.02 -8.81
N GLN A 154 -5.50 9.49 -7.75
CA GLN A 154 -5.00 10.56 -6.88
C GLN A 154 -3.72 10.13 -6.14
N ILE A 155 -3.71 8.92 -5.57
CA ILE A 155 -2.54 8.38 -4.86
C ILE A 155 -1.35 8.26 -5.80
N SER A 156 -1.54 7.66 -6.98
CA SER A 156 -0.45 7.48 -7.94
C SER A 156 0.10 8.80 -8.47
N LEU A 157 -0.76 9.81 -8.67
CA LEU A 157 -0.33 11.16 -9.00
C LEU A 157 0.49 11.78 -7.86
N GLY A 158 0.05 11.62 -6.61
CA GLY A 158 0.77 12.08 -5.43
C GLY A 158 2.14 11.43 -5.28
N GLU A 159 2.23 10.10 -5.47
CA GLU A 159 3.51 9.38 -5.49
C GLU A 159 4.44 9.88 -6.60
N ASN A 160 3.92 10.08 -7.82
CA ASN A 160 4.72 10.55 -8.94
C ASN A 160 5.25 11.97 -8.72
N LEU A 161 4.45 12.85 -8.12
CA LEU A 161 4.90 14.18 -7.71
C LEU A 161 5.93 14.12 -6.58
N ALA A 162 5.73 13.25 -5.59
CA ALA A 162 6.68 13.06 -4.50
C ALA A 162 8.05 12.54 -4.99
N ARG A 163 8.09 11.73 -6.08
CA ARG A 163 9.31 11.21 -6.71
C ARG A 163 10.23 12.30 -7.29
N LEU A 164 9.79 13.55 -7.35
CA LEU A 164 10.68 14.67 -7.60
C LEU A 164 11.71 14.86 -6.48
N SER A 165 11.51 14.22 -5.33
CA SER A 165 12.43 14.19 -4.20
C SER A 165 13.17 12.86 -4.13
N PRO A 166 14.52 12.86 -4.08
CA PRO A 166 15.28 11.64 -3.83
C PRO A 166 14.93 10.96 -2.51
N SER A 167 14.48 11.72 -1.50
CA SER A 167 14.06 11.16 -0.21
C SER A 167 12.77 10.37 -0.33
N ALA A 168 11.80 10.82 -1.13
CA ALA A 168 10.58 10.07 -1.38
C ALA A 168 10.87 8.80 -2.21
N CYS A 169 11.73 8.87 -3.24
CA CYS A 169 12.16 7.68 -3.98
C CYS A 169 12.77 6.63 -3.05
N SER A 170 13.65 7.05 -2.12
CA SER A 170 14.26 6.11 -1.17
C SER A 170 13.23 5.50 -0.21
N LEU A 171 12.28 6.30 0.28
CA LEU A 171 11.20 5.83 1.13
C LEU A 171 10.33 4.79 0.41
N PHE A 172 9.91 5.09 -0.84
CA PHE A 172 9.11 4.16 -1.63
C PHE A 172 9.88 2.87 -1.96
N ALA A 173 11.15 2.98 -2.35
CA ALA A 173 11.98 1.81 -2.59
C ALA A 173 12.09 0.92 -1.33
N MET A 174 12.43 1.51 -0.18
CA MET A 174 12.60 0.77 1.07
C MET A 174 11.28 0.14 1.56
N THR A 175 10.16 0.87 1.51
CA THR A 175 8.85 0.35 1.96
C THR A 175 8.35 -0.77 1.05
N ARG A 176 8.58 -0.68 -0.27
CA ARG A 176 8.24 -1.75 -1.22
C ARG A 176 9.12 -2.98 -1.02
N LEU A 177 10.43 -2.81 -0.87
CA LEU A 177 11.36 -3.92 -0.56
C LEU A 177 11.03 -4.59 0.78
N ALA A 178 10.58 -3.83 1.77
CA ALA A 178 10.15 -4.35 3.06
C ALA A 178 8.77 -5.05 3.01
N GLY A 179 8.01 -4.92 1.92
CA GLY A 179 6.64 -5.41 1.83
C GLY A 179 5.66 -4.64 2.74
N THR A 180 6.00 -3.41 3.15
CA THR A 180 5.19 -2.58 4.07
C THR A 180 4.58 -1.35 3.39
N GLY A 181 4.66 -1.27 2.07
CA GLY A 181 4.13 -0.16 1.27
C GLY A 181 2.59 -0.13 1.20
N PRO A 182 2.02 0.84 0.45
CA PRO A 182 0.57 0.93 0.22
C PRO A 182 -0.06 -0.34 -0.34
N ALA A 183 0.70 -1.14 -1.09
CA ALA A 183 0.29 -2.44 -1.61
C ALA A 183 -0.10 -3.43 -0.50
N LEU A 184 0.55 -3.37 0.67
CA LEU A 184 0.20 -4.21 1.82
C LEU A 184 -1.25 -4.01 2.26
N PHE A 185 -1.72 -2.76 2.29
CA PHE A 185 -3.10 -2.45 2.68
C PHE A 185 -4.10 -3.02 1.65
N GLU A 186 -3.80 -2.91 0.37
CA GLU A 186 -4.63 -3.45 -0.70
C GLU A 186 -4.65 -4.98 -0.66
N GLN A 187 -3.51 -5.61 -0.46
CA GLN A 187 -3.38 -7.07 -0.30
C GLN A 187 -4.13 -7.57 0.94
N PHE A 188 -4.03 -6.85 2.06
CA PHE A 188 -4.79 -7.16 3.26
C PHE A 188 -6.29 -7.07 3.01
N HIS A 189 -6.74 -5.99 2.35
CA HIS A 189 -8.15 -5.80 2.01
C HIS A 189 -8.68 -6.91 1.09
N ASN A 190 -7.91 -7.26 0.05
CA ASN A 190 -8.26 -8.35 -0.88
C ASN A 190 -8.28 -9.71 -0.17
N SER A 191 -7.34 -9.95 0.73
CA SER A 191 -7.30 -11.19 1.54
C SER A 191 -8.49 -11.27 2.50
N LEU A 192 -8.90 -10.13 3.08
CA LEU A 192 -10.07 -10.04 3.94
C LEU A 192 -11.37 -10.30 3.16
N THR A 193 -11.51 -9.70 1.98
CA THR A 193 -12.67 -9.91 1.11
C THR A 193 -12.79 -11.38 0.71
N ARG A 194 -11.69 -12.00 0.29
CA ARG A 194 -11.65 -13.44 -0.04
C ARG A 194 -12.01 -14.32 1.15
N TYR A 195 -11.51 -13.98 2.33
CA TYR A 195 -11.88 -14.68 3.57
C TYR A 195 -13.36 -14.55 3.88
N GLN A 196 -13.94 -13.37 3.71
CA GLN A 196 -15.38 -13.14 3.89
C GLN A 196 -16.22 -13.97 2.91
N GLU A 197 -15.81 -14.05 1.64
CA GLU A 197 -16.47 -14.88 0.62
C GLU A 197 -16.41 -16.36 1.00
N GLN A 198 -15.24 -16.88 1.35
CA GLN A 198 -15.06 -18.27 1.80
C GLN A 198 -15.90 -18.58 3.05
N HIS A 199 -15.93 -17.65 4.01
CA HIS A 199 -16.72 -17.84 5.22
C HIS A 199 -18.23 -17.80 4.92
N GLN A 200 -18.66 -16.99 3.97
CA GLN A 200 -20.06 -16.94 3.54
C GLN A 200 -20.46 -18.22 2.78
N GLU A 201 -19.59 -18.73 1.90
CA GLU A 201 -19.79 -19.99 1.21
C GLU A 201 -19.88 -21.16 2.20
N TYR A 202 -18.91 -21.27 3.12
CA TYR A 202 -18.94 -22.27 4.20
C TYR A 202 -20.26 -22.21 5.02
N ARG A 203 -20.69 -21.01 5.39
CA ARG A 203 -21.94 -20.82 6.13
C ARG A 203 -23.16 -21.28 5.31
N ASN A 204 -23.19 -20.96 4.02
CA ASN A 204 -24.29 -21.37 3.14
C ASN A 204 -24.33 -22.89 2.99
N ASP A 205 -23.18 -23.52 2.81
CA ASP A 205 -23.06 -24.98 2.70
C ASP A 205 -23.39 -25.67 4.02
N PHE A 206 -22.98 -25.09 5.13
CA PHE A 206 -23.36 -25.56 6.47
C PHE A 206 -24.87 -25.60 6.65
N TRP A 207 -25.59 -24.54 6.30
CA TRP A 207 -27.04 -24.50 6.37
C TRP A 207 -27.72 -25.43 5.36
N ARG A 208 -27.14 -25.62 4.17
CA ARG A 208 -27.65 -26.56 3.16
C ARG A 208 -27.46 -28.02 3.55
N SER A 209 -26.44 -28.32 4.34
CA SER A 209 -26.15 -29.70 4.76
C SER A 209 -27.24 -30.33 5.65
N GLY A 210 -28.09 -29.49 6.25
CA GLY A 210 -29.17 -29.95 7.11
C GLY A 210 -28.72 -30.54 8.47
N LYS A 211 -27.42 -30.42 8.79
CA LYS A 211 -26.86 -30.90 10.07
C LYS A 211 -27.44 -30.20 11.28
N VAL A 212 -27.91 -28.98 11.10
CA VAL A 212 -28.60 -28.16 12.10
C VAL A 212 -29.89 -27.63 11.48
N GLN A 213 -31.02 -27.86 12.12
CA GLN A 213 -32.32 -27.36 11.67
C GLN A 213 -32.89 -26.38 12.70
N TYR A 214 -33.42 -25.27 12.19
CA TYR A 214 -34.14 -24.31 13.03
C TYR A 214 -35.61 -24.73 13.13
N GLN A 215 -36.02 -25.09 14.32
CA GLN A 215 -37.40 -25.48 14.62
C GLN A 215 -38.24 -24.24 14.91
N GLN A 216 -39.07 -23.83 13.95
CA GLN A 216 -39.89 -22.61 14.08
C GLN A 216 -40.86 -22.61 15.26
N GLU A 217 -41.36 -23.79 15.67
CA GLU A 217 -42.32 -23.91 16.73
C GLU A 217 -41.71 -23.69 18.13
N THR A 218 -40.47 -24.09 18.34
CA THR A 218 -39.80 -24.01 19.65
C THR A 218 -38.77 -22.87 19.72
N GLY A 219 -38.41 -22.25 18.59
CA GLY A 219 -37.39 -21.25 18.49
C GLY A 219 -35.96 -21.78 18.81
N ARG A 220 -35.79 -23.11 18.75
CA ARG A 220 -34.52 -23.78 19.11
C ARG A 220 -33.84 -24.33 17.85
N MET A 221 -32.53 -24.38 17.90
CA MET A 221 -31.71 -25.11 16.93
C MET A 221 -31.61 -26.55 17.38
N GLU A 222 -32.01 -27.48 16.53
CA GLU A 222 -31.89 -28.91 16.76
C GLU A 222 -30.71 -29.44 15.92
N VAL A 223 -29.78 -30.10 16.60
CA VAL A 223 -28.59 -30.71 16.02
C VAL A 223 -28.97 -32.11 15.57
N THR A 224 -28.91 -32.37 14.27
CA THR A 224 -29.31 -33.66 13.68
C THR A 224 -28.14 -34.64 13.63
N ASP A 225 -26.90 -34.14 13.70
CA ASP A 225 -25.67 -34.91 13.58
C ASP A 225 -24.72 -34.58 14.73
N GLU A 226 -24.18 -35.59 15.46
CA GLU A 226 -23.25 -35.36 16.56
C GLU A 226 -21.95 -34.68 16.10
N ASP A 227 -21.53 -34.90 14.86
CA ASP A 227 -20.36 -34.26 14.19
C ASP A 227 -20.72 -32.99 13.41
N TRP A 228 -21.75 -32.24 13.89
CA TRP A 228 -22.24 -31.05 13.20
C TRP A 228 -21.21 -29.94 13.03
N PHE A 229 -20.21 -29.86 13.90
CA PHE A 229 -19.21 -28.82 13.90
C PHE A 229 -17.80 -29.40 14.10
N GLN A 230 -16.96 -29.22 13.11
CA GLN A 230 -15.53 -29.49 13.21
C GLN A 230 -14.78 -28.17 13.04
N ALA A 231 -13.99 -27.80 14.04
CA ALA A 231 -13.25 -26.51 14.03
C ALA A 231 -12.19 -26.43 12.92
N ASP A 232 -11.75 -27.59 12.41
CA ASP A 232 -10.77 -27.67 11.33
C ASP A 232 -11.37 -27.34 9.95
N ASP A 233 -12.71 -27.45 9.78
CA ASP A 233 -13.41 -27.12 8.55
C ASP A 233 -13.63 -25.60 8.37
N LEU A 234 -13.41 -24.81 9.44
CA LEU A 234 -13.57 -23.37 9.38
C LEU A 234 -12.50 -22.75 8.47
N PRO A 235 -12.90 -21.88 7.53
CA PRO A 235 -11.96 -21.11 6.75
C PRO A 235 -11.04 -20.32 7.68
N ARG A 236 -9.72 -20.48 7.52
CA ARG A 236 -8.73 -19.73 8.28
C ARG A 236 -8.28 -18.52 7.48
N PHE A 237 -8.24 -17.36 8.11
CA PHE A 237 -7.66 -16.18 7.48
C PHE A 237 -6.18 -16.44 7.17
N ARG A 238 -5.81 -16.27 5.90
CA ARG A 238 -4.42 -16.28 5.45
C ARG A 238 -4.15 -14.98 4.73
N MET A 239 -3.20 -14.22 5.26
CA MET A 239 -2.71 -13.04 4.57
C MET A 239 -1.82 -13.51 3.43
N PHE A 240 -2.04 -12.94 2.25
CA PHE A 240 -1.13 -13.13 1.13
C PHE A 240 0.12 -12.29 1.39
N GLU A 241 1.28 -12.93 1.46
CA GLU A 241 2.55 -12.25 1.55
C GLU A 241 3.13 -12.10 0.16
N GLU A 242 3.52 -10.87 -0.18
CA GLU A 242 4.14 -10.56 -1.46
C GLU A 242 5.51 -11.23 -1.56
N GLY A 243 5.76 -11.95 -2.65
CA GLY A 243 7.05 -12.58 -2.91
C GLY A 243 8.17 -11.54 -3.07
N LEU A 244 9.42 -11.97 -2.83
CA LEU A 244 10.58 -11.08 -2.98
C LEU A 244 10.66 -10.48 -4.39
N THR A 245 10.37 -11.27 -5.41
CA THR A 245 10.43 -10.85 -6.83
C THR A 245 9.47 -9.72 -7.12
N GLU A 246 8.22 -9.83 -6.65
CA GLU A 246 7.19 -8.79 -6.80
C GLU A 246 7.58 -7.50 -6.09
N SER A 247 8.12 -7.61 -4.88
CA SER A 247 8.62 -6.47 -4.10
C SER A 247 9.80 -5.76 -4.79
N VAL A 248 10.70 -6.53 -5.41
CA VAL A 248 11.84 -5.99 -6.18
C VAL A 248 11.36 -5.28 -7.44
N ASP A 249 10.45 -5.88 -8.20
CA ASP A 249 9.88 -5.27 -9.41
C ASP A 249 9.16 -3.97 -9.08
N ALA A 250 8.39 -3.95 -7.98
CA ALA A 250 7.72 -2.73 -7.52
C ALA A 250 8.70 -1.63 -7.10
N ALA A 251 9.84 -1.97 -6.48
CA ALA A 251 10.85 -1.02 -6.02
C ALA A 251 11.79 -0.54 -7.13
N LEU A 252 11.90 -1.30 -8.24
CA LEU A 252 12.89 -1.09 -9.29
C LEU A 252 12.87 0.33 -9.86
N PHE A 253 11.68 0.86 -10.12
CA PHE A 253 11.52 2.20 -10.66
C PHE A 253 12.10 3.28 -9.74
N ASP A 254 11.85 3.19 -8.45
CA ASP A 254 12.32 4.16 -7.45
C ASP A 254 13.85 4.03 -7.22
N VAL A 255 14.39 2.81 -7.28
CA VAL A 255 15.85 2.57 -7.23
C VAL A 255 16.54 3.14 -8.46
N LEU A 256 15.97 2.95 -9.66
CA LEU A 256 16.51 3.52 -10.89
C LEU A 256 16.48 5.06 -10.85
N LEU A 257 15.43 5.68 -10.33
CA LEU A 257 15.39 7.12 -10.14
C LEU A 257 16.50 7.62 -9.21
N LEU A 258 16.77 6.92 -8.09
CA LEU A 258 17.88 7.25 -7.20
C LEU A 258 19.24 7.15 -7.90
N LEU A 259 19.44 6.14 -8.75
CA LEU A 259 20.65 6.01 -9.57
C LEU A 259 20.80 7.19 -10.55
N ILE A 260 19.68 7.58 -11.19
CA ILE A 260 19.67 8.73 -12.09
C ILE A 260 20.02 10.02 -11.35
N TYR A 261 19.42 10.27 -10.17
CA TYR A 261 19.76 11.42 -9.35
C TYR A 261 21.24 11.44 -8.98
N ASN A 262 21.79 10.30 -8.56
CA ASN A 262 23.20 10.17 -8.22
C ASN A 262 24.09 10.49 -9.42
N ALA A 263 23.81 9.90 -10.58
CA ALA A 263 24.55 10.11 -11.82
C ALA A 263 24.48 11.59 -12.28
N VAL A 264 23.30 12.20 -12.24
CA VAL A 264 23.11 13.60 -12.65
C VAL A 264 23.87 14.54 -11.72
N PHE A 265 23.79 14.39 -10.40
CA PHE A 265 24.50 15.25 -9.46
C PHE A 265 26.00 15.07 -9.58
N PHE A 266 26.48 13.85 -9.76
CA PHE A 266 27.89 13.58 -10.00
C PHE A 266 28.39 14.21 -11.31
N MET A 267 27.67 14.02 -12.43
CA MET A 267 28.03 14.63 -13.72
C MET A 267 28.07 16.15 -13.65
N LEU A 268 27.05 16.76 -13.03
CA LEU A 268 27.00 18.21 -12.86
C LEU A 268 28.16 18.69 -11.99
N SER A 269 28.43 18.02 -10.87
CA SER A 269 29.56 18.34 -10.00
C SER A 269 30.88 18.28 -10.76
N TYR A 270 31.10 17.22 -11.54
CA TYR A 270 32.30 17.06 -12.33
C TYR A 270 32.45 18.14 -13.44
N MET A 271 31.36 18.45 -14.13
CA MET A 271 31.34 19.46 -15.19
C MET A 271 31.67 20.87 -14.66
N PHE A 272 31.09 21.24 -13.49
CA PHE A 272 31.40 22.53 -12.87
C PHE A 272 32.79 22.56 -12.27
N PHE A 273 33.30 21.45 -11.73
CA PHE A 273 34.68 21.35 -11.27
C PHE A 273 35.71 21.60 -12.39
N LEU A 274 35.51 20.99 -13.56
CA LEU A 274 36.38 21.22 -14.72
C LEU A 274 36.37 22.67 -15.23
N ARG A 275 35.23 23.35 -15.09
CA ARG A 275 35.15 24.78 -15.45
C ARG A 275 35.88 25.69 -14.47
N TYR A 276 35.91 25.31 -13.19
CA TYR A 276 36.57 26.09 -12.16
C TYR A 276 38.09 26.06 -12.28
N ASP A 277 38.68 24.97 -12.76
CA ASP A 277 40.12 24.78 -12.93
C ASP A 277 40.69 25.38 -14.24
N ALA A 278 39.80 25.84 -15.15
CA ALA A 278 40.16 26.40 -16.45
C ALA A 278 40.23 27.94 -16.46
N THR A 279 39.99 28.63 -15.34
CA THR A 279 40.07 30.08 -15.19
C THR A 279 41.03 30.47 -14.05
#